data_0513a65f84eb24994c322513da2f367d
#
_entry.id   0513a65f84eb24994c322513da2f367d
#
_cell.length_a   1.000
_cell.length_b   1.000
_cell.length_c   1.000
_cell.angle_alpha   90.00
_cell.angle_beta   90.00
_cell.angle_gamma   90.00
#
_symmetry.space_group_name_H-M   'P 1'
#
loop_
_entity.id
_entity.type
_entity.pdbx_description
1 polymer ?
#
loop_
_entity_poly.entity_id
_entity_poly.type
_entity_poly.pdbx_seq_one_letter_code
_entity_poly.pdbx_strand_id
1 'polypeptide(L)'
;MVVNPSQLKAFYKEEGYFVIKNYFNDAEIISLRKVVLKFHELWKEDNKKFYQEEAFNSSLITGSQYLPFNDRVKLFNFISSKKIMAVVKFVIATDPAFMNTQLFFNPVNPTQKDFWHRDCQYDHEIEAQKIAIQETQVVHFRVPLFDELGMELVPGTHARWDNEEEFRVRQEEKGRVSSDNLSTGKKIKLAAGDLLVFSADMIHRGLYGLDRLALDILVFDSAGDFVDYVDDDCLPDISMLDKIDNPTLFINTMNLKSQA
;
A
#
# COMPACT_ATOMS: atom_id res chain seq x y z
N MET A 1 0.45 -24.30 3.17
CA MET A 1 -0.34 -24.26 4.42
C MET A 1 -1.65 -23.59 4.10
N VAL A 2 -2.80 -24.25 4.33
CA VAL A 2 -4.11 -23.58 4.22
C VAL A 2 -4.20 -22.67 5.43
N VAL A 3 -4.06 -21.37 5.22
CA VAL A 3 -4.17 -20.38 6.29
C VAL A 3 -5.64 -20.33 6.71
N ASN A 4 -5.92 -20.56 8.00
CA ASN A 4 -7.29 -20.49 8.52
C ASN A 4 -7.75 -19.02 8.50
N PRO A 5 -8.78 -18.65 7.73
CA PRO A 5 -9.25 -17.28 7.61
C PRO A 5 -9.58 -16.62 8.97
N SER A 6 -10.23 -17.34 9.87
CA SER A 6 -10.60 -16.79 11.20
C SER A 6 -9.39 -16.44 12.07
N GLN A 7 -8.30 -17.22 11.97
CA GLN A 7 -7.05 -16.93 12.67
C GLN A 7 -6.35 -15.69 12.11
N LEU A 8 -6.34 -15.52 10.79
CA LEU A 8 -5.79 -14.31 10.16
C LEU A 8 -6.56 -13.05 10.56
N LYS A 9 -7.89 -13.14 10.62
CA LYS A 9 -8.74 -12.00 11.04
C LYS A 9 -8.46 -11.59 12.48
N ALA A 10 -8.37 -12.55 13.38
CA ALA A 10 -8.02 -12.28 14.77
C ALA A 10 -6.62 -11.66 14.88
N PHE A 11 -5.65 -12.21 14.14
CA PHE A 11 -4.28 -11.71 14.11
C PHE A 11 -4.20 -10.29 13.54
N TYR A 12 -4.90 -10.00 12.42
CA TYR A 12 -4.95 -8.64 11.87
C TYR A 12 -5.57 -7.65 12.84
N LYS A 13 -6.64 -8.04 13.53
CA LYS A 13 -7.29 -7.17 14.52
C LYS A 13 -6.36 -6.84 15.71
N GLU A 14 -5.49 -7.76 16.08
CA GLU A 14 -4.54 -7.60 17.19
C GLU A 14 -3.27 -6.85 16.74
N GLU A 15 -2.67 -7.30 15.65
CA GLU A 15 -1.33 -6.87 15.22
C GLU A 15 -1.35 -5.74 14.17
N GLY A 16 -2.46 -5.58 13.43
CA GLY A 16 -2.60 -4.59 12.35
C GLY A 16 -2.01 -5.01 11.00
N TYR A 17 -1.45 -6.22 10.92
CA TYR A 17 -0.87 -6.75 9.69
C TYR A 17 -0.87 -8.28 9.67
N PHE A 18 -0.65 -8.86 8.50
CA PHE A 18 -0.24 -10.28 8.33
C PHE A 18 0.46 -10.50 6.99
N VAL A 19 1.15 -11.64 6.88
CA VAL A 19 1.82 -12.06 5.66
C VAL A 19 1.30 -13.42 5.20
N ILE A 20 0.97 -13.53 3.92
CA ILE A 20 0.69 -14.81 3.27
C ILE A 20 1.87 -15.12 2.36
N LYS A 21 2.65 -16.13 2.72
CA LYS A 21 3.82 -16.55 1.96
C LYS A 21 3.43 -17.29 0.68
N ASN A 22 4.14 -17.00 -0.43
CA ASN A 22 3.93 -17.61 -1.75
C ASN A 22 2.45 -17.52 -2.21
N TYR A 23 1.85 -16.36 -2.00
CA TYR A 23 0.44 -16.15 -2.33
C TYR A 23 0.20 -16.11 -3.82
N PHE A 24 1.10 -15.48 -4.56
CA PHE A 24 1.10 -15.46 -6.01
C PHE A 24 2.16 -16.42 -6.55
N ASN A 25 1.82 -17.14 -7.62
CA ASN A 25 2.79 -17.98 -8.31
C ASN A 25 3.69 -17.16 -9.24
N ASP A 26 4.75 -17.79 -9.74
CA ASP A 26 5.75 -17.13 -10.60
C ASP A 26 5.13 -16.53 -11.87
N ALA A 27 4.16 -17.19 -12.49
CA ALA A 27 3.52 -16.72 -13.71
C ALA A 27 2.70 -15.42 -13.45
N GLU A 28 2.00 -15.35 -12.32
CA GLU A 28 1.27 -14.14 -11.89
C GLU A 28 2.25 -12.98 -11.65
N ILE A 29 3.33 -13.23 -10.94
CA ILE A 29 4.35 -12.20 -10.64
C ILE A 29 5.09 -11.77 -11.91
N ILE A 30 5.47 -12.67 -12.79
CA ILE A 30 6.12 -12.33 -14.07
C ILE A 30 5.20 -11.46 -14.94
N SER A 31 3.91 -11.79 -14.99
CA SER A 31 2.93 -11.01 -15.75
C SER A 31 2.75 -9.61 -15.17
N LEU A 32 2.59 -9.48 -13.85
CA LEU A 32 2.48 -8.22 -13.15
C LEU A 32 3.73 -7.36 -13.31
N ARG A 33 4.90 -7.97 -13.12
CA ARG A 33 6.20 -7.31 -13.24
C ARG A 33 6.40 -6.65 -14.61
N LYS A 34 5.96 -7.28 -15.70
CA LYS A 34 6.04 -6.69 -17.04
C LYS A 34 5.31 -5.36 -17.15
N VAL A 35 4.12 -5.27 -16.58
CA VAL A 35 3.30 -4.05 -16.62
C VAL A 35 3.93 -2.97 -15.73
N VAL A 36 4.29 -3.35 -14.50
CA VAL A 36 4.84 -2.42 -13.51
C VAL A 36 6.21 -1.88 -13.93
N LEU A 37 7.09 -2.71 -14.49
CA LEU A 37 8.39 -2.24 -15.00
C LEU A 37 8.22 -1.27 -16.17
N LYS A 38 7.26 -1.51 -17.06
CA LYS A 38 6.97 -0.56 -18.15
C LYS A 38 6.54 0.79 -17.62
N PHE A 39 5.63 0.82 -16.65
CA PHE A 39 5.26 2.05 -15.95
C PHE A 39 6.49 2.72 -15.34
N HIS A 40 7.28 1.97 -14.58
CA HIS A 40 8.41 2.51 -13.83
C HIS A 40 9.48 3.14 -14.73
N GLU A 41 9.80 2.51 -15.87
CA GLU A 41 10.77 3.07 -16.83
C GLU A 41 10.26 4.40 -17.40
N LEU A 42 9.01 4.48 -17.85
CA LEU A 42 8.44 5.71 -18.41
C LEU A 42 8.33 6.81 -17.34
N TRP A 43 7.89 6.44 -16.13
CA TRP A 43 7.82 7.38 -15.01
C TRP A 43 9.19 7.96 -14.65
N LYS A 44 10.25 7.15 -14.63
CA LYS A 44 11.63 7.60 -14.37
C LYS A 44 12.15 8.59 -15.42
N GLU A 45 11.79 8.39 -16.69
CA GLU A 45 12.16 9.31 -17.76
C GLU A 45 11.56 10.71 -17.54
N ASP A 46 10.27 10.78 -17.22
CA ASP A 46 9.55 12.03 -16.99
C ASP A 46 9.93 12.70 -15.66
N ASN A 47 10.29 11.91 -14.65
CA ASN A 47 10.60 12.40 -13.30
C ASN A 47 12.09 12.28 -12.96
N LYS A 48 12.98 12.38 -13.94
CA LYS A 48 14.40 12.05 -13.83
C LYS A 48 15.10 12.73 -12.66
N LYS A 49 14.89 14.04 -12.47
CA LYS A 49 15.52 14.78 -11.38
C LYS A 49 15.01 14.29 -10.02
N PHE A 50 13.69 14.22 -9.85
CA PHE A 50 13.06 13.74 -8.63
C PHE A 50 13.48 12.29 -8.30
N TYR A 51 13.52 11.41 -9.31
CA TYR A 51 13.97 10.04 -9.16
C TYR A 51 15.41 9.94 -8.65
N GLN A 52 16.32 10.80 -9.14
CA GLN A 52 17.73 10.79 -8.74
C GLN A 52 17.96 11.36 -7.34
N GLU A 53 17.19 12.34 -6.93
CA GLU A 53 17.47 13.14 -5.74
C GLU A 53 16.64 12.72 -4.52
N GLU A 54 15.35 12.33 -4.70
CA GLU A 54 14.39 12.27 -3.61
C GLU A 54 13.50 11.02 -3.62
N ALA A 55 13.19 10.45 -4.80
CA ALA A 55 12.14 9.45 -4.89
C ALA A 55 12.54 8.09 -4.30
N PHE A 56 11.63 7.49 -3.59
CA PHE A 56 11.64 6.10 -3.13
C PHE A 56 10.32 5.39 -3.44
N ASN A 57 9.36 6.13 -3.98
CA ASN A 57 8.09 5.60 -4.48
C ASN A 57 7.56 6.43 -5.66
N SER A 58 6.58 5.90 -6.34
CA SER A 58 5.70 6.59 -7.27
C SER A 58 4.27 6.12 -7.05
N SER A 59 3.28 6.89 -7.51
CA SER A 59 1.86 6.59 -7.36
C SER A 59 1.15 6.59 -8.71
N LEU A 60 -0.17 6.35 -8.71
CA LEU A 60 -1.02 6.39 -9.91
C LEU A 60 -0.59 5.39 -11.00
N ILE A 61 -0.15 4.17 -10.61
CA ILE A 61 0.34 3.16 -11.56
C ILE A 61 -0.78 2.73 -12.52
N THR A 62 -2.03 2.80 -12.08
CA THR A 62 -3.21 2.51 -12.91
C THR A 62 -3.60 3.63 -13.86
N GLY A 63 -2.96 4.80 -13.76
CA GLY A 63 -3.25 5.98 -14.58
C GLY A 63 -2.96 5.82 -16.06
N SER A 64 -3.52 6.72 -16.86
CA SER A 64 -3.42 6.69 -18.32
C SER A 64 -2.11 7.26 -18.86
N GLN A 65 -1.39 8.04 -18.07
CA GLN A 65 -0.20 8.77 -18.50
C GLN A 65 0.91 7.85 -19.02
N TYR A 66 1.17 6.71 -18.34
CA TYR A 66 2.30 5.83 -18.66
C TYR A 66 1.88 4.47 -19.19
N LEU A 67 0.67 4.01 -18.90
CA LEU A 67 0.21 2.70 -19.34
C LEU A 67 -0.87 2.78 -20.42
N PRO A 68 -0.69 2.06 -21.54
CA PRO A 68 -1.74 1.95 -22.55
C PRO A 68 -2.91 1.12 -22.03
N PHE A 69 -4.08 1.28 -22.66
CA PHE A 69 -5.34 0.66 -22.32
C PHE A 69 -5.23 -0.82 -21.91
N ASN A 70 -4.59 -1.66 -22.73
CA ASN A 70 -4.50 -3.09 -22.44
C ASN A 70 -3.65 -3.44 -21.22
N ASP A 71 -2.63 -2.64 -20.89
CA ASP A 71 -1.80 -2.85 -19.72
C ASP A 71 -2.51 -2.36 -18.45
N ARG A 72 -3.29 -1.26 -18.54
CA ARG A 72 -4.19 -0.82 -17.47
C ARG A 72 -5.24 -1.90 -17.16
N VAL A 73 -5.90 -2.47 -18.18
CA VAL A 73 -6.88 -3.58 -18.01
C VAL A 73 -6.24 -4.77 -17.29
N LYS A 74 -5.01 -5.16 -17.66
CA LYS A 74 -4.31 -6.26 -16.98
C LYS A 74 -4.07 -5.95 -15.50
N LEU A 75 -3.66 -4.70 -15.20
CA LEU A 75 -3.40 -4.26 -13.84
C LEU A 75 -4.68 -4.22 -13.01
N PHE A 76 -5.77 -3.68 -13.56
CA PHE A 76 -7.09 -3.70 -12.91
C PHE A 76 -7.59 -5.13 -12.65
N ASN A 77 -7.41 -6.06 -13.60
CA ASN A 77 -7.74 -7.47 -13.39
C ASN A 77 -6.88 -8.13 -12.31
N PHE A 78 -5.60 -7.74 -12.17
CA PHE A 78 -4.78 -8.21 -11.07
C PHE A 78 -5.28 -7.67 -9.72
N ILE A 79 -5.53 -6.35 -9.61
CA ILE A 79 -6.01 -5.66 -8.40
C ILE A 79 -7.33 -6.26 -7.92
N SER A 80 -8.26 -6.52 -8.84
CA SER A 80 -9.59 -7.07 -8.51
C SER A 80 -9.69 -8.59 -8.66
N SER A 81 -8.54 -9.28 -8.78
CA SER A 81 -8.50 -10.74 -8.90
C SER A 81 -9.18 -11.43 -7.72
N LYS A 82 -9.71 -12.63 -7.95
CA LYS A 82 -10.35 -13.45 -6.90
C LYS A 82 -9.46 -13.61 -5.67
N LYS A 83 -8.13 -13.71 -5.86
CA LYS A 83 -7.15 -13.80 -4.77
C LYS A 83 -7.14 -12.53 -3.94
N ILE A 84 -6.92 -11.37 -4.54
CA ILE A 84 -6.90 -10.08 -3.83
C ILE A 84 -8.25 -9.85 -3.16
N MET A 85 -9.36 -9.99 -3.90
CA MET A 85 -10.70 -9.72 -3.36
C MET A 85 -11.11 -10.65 -2.22
N ALA A 86 -10.60 -11.89 -2.19
CA ALA A 86 -10.81 -12.78 -1.04
C ALA A 86 -10.17 -12.22 0.24
N VAL A 87 -9.00 -11.60 0.13
CA VAL A 87 -8.29 -10.99 1.26
C VAL A 87 -8.90 -9.63 1.61
N VAL A 88 -9.26 -8.80 0.62
CA VAL A 88 -9.93 -7.51 0.82
C VAL A 88 -11.21 -7.68 1.64
N LYS A 89 -12.13 -8.54 1.23
CA LYS A 89 -13.40 -8.83 1.92
C LYS A 89 -13.22 -9.41 3.33
N PHE A 90 -12.07 -9.96 3.57
CA PHE A 90 -11.71 -10.54 4.86
C PHE A 90 -11.27 -9.47 5.86
N VAL A 91 -10.53 -8.45 5.40
CA VAL A 91 -10.00 -7.36 6.21
C VAL A 91 -11.00 -6.22 6.33
N ILE A 92 -11.61 -5.82 5.21
CA ILE A 92 -12.62 -4.75 5.15
C ILE A 92 -14.00 -5.42 5.06
N ALA A 93 -14.77 -5.33 6.13
CA ALA A 93 -16.03 -6.07 6.29
C ALA A 93 -17.23 -5.43 5.58
N THR A 94 -17.15 -4.16 5.26
CA THR A 94 -18.16 -3.37 4.56
C THR A 94 -17.92 -3.38 3.04
N ASP A 95 -18.36 -2.35 2.33
CA ASP A 95 -18.14 -2.23 0.90
C ASP A 95 -16.75 -1.62 0.63
N PRO A 96 -15.72 -2.43 0.31
CA PRO A 96 -14.40 -1.91 0.04
C PRO A 96 -14.38 -1.05 -1.23
N ALA A 97 -13.62 0.03 -1.20
CA ALA A 97 -13.41 0.93 -2.31
C ALA A 97 -11.92 1.05 -2.64
N PHE A 98 -11.59 1.15 -3.91
CA PHE A 98 -10.22 1.33 -4.39
C PHE A 98 -9.78 2.78 -4.19
N MET A 99 -8.59 2.98 -3.63
CA MET A 99 -8.02 4.31 -3.47
C MET A 99 -6.98 4.61 -4.55
N ASN A 100 -5.88 3.87 -4.54
CA ASN A 100 -4.72 4.14 -5.39
C ASN A 100 -3.82 2.90 -5.49
N THR A 101 -2.78 3.02 -6.30
CA THR A 101 -1.62 2.13 -6.31
C THR A 101 -0.33 2.93 -6.11
N GLN A 102 0.57 2.38 -5.33
CA GLN A 102 1.90 2.93 -5.12
C GLN A 102 2.96 1.88 -5.50
N LEU A 103 4.06 2.34 -6.07
CA LEU A 103 5.20 1.49 -6.39
C LEU A 103 6.39 1.94 -5.54
N PHE A 104 6.89 1.05 -4.70
CA PHE A 104 8.02 1.31 -3.83
C PHE A 104 9.30 0.69 -4.39
N PHE A 105 10.38 1.45 -4.43
CA PHE A 105 11.71 1.05 -4.92
C PHE A 105 12.81 1.60 -3.99
N ASN A 106 14.06 1.23 -4.25
CA ASN A 106 15.19 1.81 -3.52
C ASN A 106 15.44 3.24 -4.01
N PRO A 107 15.72 4.21 -3.11
CA PRO A 107 16.17 5.52 -3.53
C PRO A 107 17.52 5.41 -4.26
N VAL A 108 17.72 6.25 -5.27
CA VAL A 108 19.02 6.40 -5.95
C VAL A 108 19.99 7.19 -5.09
N ASN A 109 19.49 8.18 -4.37
CA ASN A 109 20.28 8.97 -3.43
C ASN A 109 20.74 8.13 -2.24
N PRO A 110 22.05 7.82 -2.09
CA PRO A 110 22.55 6.92 -1.05
C PRO A 110 22.47 7.50 0.36
N THR A 111 22.21 8.81 0.49
CA THR A 111 22.06 9.48 1.79
C THR A 111 20.64 9.41 2.33
N GLN A 112 19.68 9.03 1.49
CA GLN A 112 18.29 8.92 1.89
C GLN A 112 18.10 7.71 2.79
N LYS A 113 17.50 7.96 3.96
CA LYS A 113 17.21 6.92 4.94
C LYS A 113 15.74 6.56 4.91
N ASP A 114 15.43 5.33 5.30
CA ASP A 114 14.08 4.94 5.66
C ASP A 114 13.63 5.69 6.92
N PHE A 115 12.34 5.92 7.07
CA PHE A 115 11.79 6.70 8.17
C PHE A 115 10.45 6.15 8.64
N TRP A 116 10.24 6.24 9.95
CA TRP A 116 9.00 5.83 10.59
C TRP A 116 7.90 6.87 10.40
N HIS A 117 6.74 6.38 10.00
CA HIS A 117 5.55 7.21 9.80
C HIS A 117 4.26 6.40 9.99
N ARG A 118 3.15 7.12 10.03
CA ARG A 118 1.79 6.67 9.79
C ARG A 118 1.29 7.43 8.59
N ASP A 119 0.48 6.83 7.72
CA ASP A 119 0.00 7.57 6.56
C ASP A 119 -0.90 8.74 6.94
N CYS A 120 -1.72 8.61 7.98
CA CYS A 120 -2.56 9.69 8.48
C CYS A 120 -1.79 10.91 9.01
N GLN A 121 -0.45 10.83 9.22
CA GLN A 121 0.33 11.98 9.71
C GLN A 121 0.55 13.08 8.68
N TYR A 122 0.42 12.77 7.39
CA TYR A 122 0.71 13.74 6.33
C TYR A 122 -0.40 14.78 6.15
N ASP A 123 -1.64 14.40 6.47
CA ASP A 123 -2.82 15.22 6.23
C ASP A 123 -3.49 15.72 7.51
N HIS A 124 -3.00 15.27 8.69
CA HIS A 124 -3.71 15.51 9.95
C HIS A 124 -2.80 16.03 11.06
N GLU A 125 -3.28 17.02 11.79
CA GLU A 125 -2.74 17.43 13.08
C GLU A 125 -2.86 16.27 14.10
N ILE A 126 -2.04 16.30 15.16
CA ILE A 126 -1.90 15.19 16.13
C ILE A 126 -3.24 14.69 16.68
N GLU A 127 -4.15 15.60 17.03
CA GLU A 127 -5.46 15.19 17.57
C GLU A 127 -6.34 14.51 16.50
N ALA A 128 -6.29 14.99 15.27
CA ALA A 128 -6.98 14.34 14.15
C ALA A 128 -6.37 12.97 13.79
N GLN A 129 -5.04 12.80 13.90
CA GLN A 129 -4.40 11.48 13.75
C GLN A 129 -4.91 10.48 14.79
N LYS A 130 -5.08 10.90 16.07
CA LYS A 130 -5.62 10.03 17.13
C LYS A 130 -7.05 9.57 16.84
N ILE A 131 -7.86 10.44 16.23
CA ILE A 131 -9.22 10.12 15.80
C ILE A 131 -9.17 9.16 14.61
N ALA A 132 -8.35 9.46 13.60
CA ALA A 132 -8.21 8.63 12.41
C ALA A 132 -7.85 7.18 12.73
N ILE A 133 -6.92 6.93 13.64
CA ILE A 133 -6.53 5.58 14.10
C ILE A 133 -7.72 4.76 14.63
N GLN A 134 -8.76 5.41 15.14
CA GLN A 134 -9.93 4.73 15.72
C GLN A 134 -11.10 4.60 14.75
N GLU A 135 -11.24 5.53 13.81
CA GLU A 135 -12.44 5.70 13.00
C GLU A 135 -12.23 5.35 11.53
N THR A 136 -10.97 5.29 11.08
CA THR A 136 -10.67 5.11 9.65
C THR A 136 -10.01 3.78 9.36
N GLN A 137 -10.22 3.27 8.15
CA GLN A 137 -9.59 2.05 7.69
C GLN A 137 -9.12 2.16 6.25
N VAL A 138 -7.83 2.42 6.09
CA VAL A 138 -7.11 2.24 4.82
C VAL A 138 -6.14 1.10 4.97
N VAL A 139 -6.10 0.20 4.01
CA VAL A 139 -5.31 -1.03 4.06
C VAL A 139 -4.42 -1.13 2.83
N HIS A 140 -3.15 -1.39 3.06
CA HIS A 140 -2.18 -1.72 2.03
C HIS A 140 -2.16 -3.23 1.77
N PHE A 141 -2.21 -3.59 0.49
CA PHE A 141 -1.98 -4.93 -0.03
C PHE A 141 -0.68 -4.89 -0.82
N ARG A 142 0.44 -5.15 -0.14
CA ARG A 142 1.78 -5.07 -0.71
C ARG A 142 2.18 -6.36 -1.38
N VAL A 143 2.53 -6.27 -2.65
CA VAL A 143 3.00 -7.38 -3.50
C VAL A 143 4.44 -7.11 -3.92
N PRO A 144 5.44 -7.75 -3.28
CA PRO A 144 6.83 -7.64 -3.72
C PRO A 144 7.01 -8.34 -5.06
N LEU A 145 7.61 -7.64 -6.02
CA LEU A 145 7.90 -8.15 -7.37
C LEU A 145 9.28 -8.81 -7.46
N PHE A 146 10.15 -8.54 -6.51
CA PHE A 146 11.44 -9.18 -6.27
C PHE A 146 11.59 -9.44 -4.77
N ASP A 147 12.58 -10.24 -4.38
CA ASP A 147 12.93 -10.41 -2.98
C ASP A 147 13.42 -9.08 -2.40
N GLU A 148 12.88 -8.68 -1.25
CA GLU A 148 13.23 -7.43 -0.58
C GLU A 148 13.47 -7.62 0.92
N LEU A 149 14.15 -6.65 1.55
CA LEU A 149 14.25 -6.60 3.02
C LEU A 149 12.87 -6.40 3.65
N GLY A 150 11.93 -5.87 2.89
CA GLY A 150 10.52 -5.73 3.23
C GLY A 150 10.21 -4.45 4.00
N MET A 151 9.46 -4.61 5.07
CA MET A 151 8.97 -3.53 5.91
C MET A 151 9.41 -3.74 7.35
N GLU A 152 9.49 -2.67 8.12
CA GLU A 152 9.51 -2.74 9.56
C GLU A 152 8.23 -2.10 10.09
N LEU A 153 7.50 -2.84 10.93
CA LEU A 153 6.17 -2.50 11.42
C LEU A 153 6.20 -2.48 12.95
N VAL A 154 5.42 -1.61 13.56
CA VAL A 154 5.20 -1.65 15.02
C VAL A 154 3.82 -2.27 15.29
N PRO A 155 3.77 -3.55 15.72
CA PRO A 155 2.52 -4.27 15.89
C PRO A 155 1.54 -3.58 16.86
N GLY A 156 0.24 -3.66 16.54
CA GLY A 156 -0.84 -3.12 17.35
C GLY A 156 -1.02 -1.60 17.30
N THR A 157 -0.11 -0.86 16.63
CA THR A 157 -0.19 0.61 16.59
C THR A 157 -1.28 1.16 15.67
N HIS A 158 -1.92 0.33 14.86
CA HIS A 158 -3.12 0.68 14.09
C HIS A 158 -4.35 0.94 14.98
N ALA A 159 -4.32 0.50 16.25
CA ALA A 159 -5.44 0.61 17.19
C ALA A 159 -5.05 1.34 18.49
N ARG A 160 -3.85 1.89 18.57
CA ARG A 160 -3.37 2.67 19.71
C ARG A 160 -2.50 3.83 19.30
N TRP A 161 -2.48 4.86 20.11
CA TRP A 161 -1.54 5.96 19.95
C TRP A 161 -0.11 5.53 20.27
N ASP A 162 0.85 6.33 19.84
CA ASP A 162 2.28 6.15 20.06
C ASP A 162 2.63 6.10 21.55
N ASN A 163 3.58 5.26 21.92
CA ASN A 163 4.30 5.44 23.18
C ASN A 163 5.32 6.60 23.06
N GLU A 164 6.00 6.93 24.17
CA GLU A 164 6.91 8.08 24.20
C GLU A 164 8.10 7.92 23.23
N GLU A 165 8.66 6.72 23.06
CA GLU A 165 9.76 6.47 22.13
C GLU A 165 9.28 6.60 20.68
N GLU A 166 8.16 5.95 20.33
CA GLU A 166 7.54 5.97 19.01
C GLU A 166 7.21 7.41 18.59
N PHE A 167 6.60 8.18 19.48
CA PHE A 167 6.23 9.56 19.20
C PHE A 167 7.46 10.44 18.94
N ARG A 168 8.48 10.37 19.82
CA ARG A 168 9.71 11.17 19.69
C ARG A 168 10.47 10.86 18.40
N VAL A 169 10.53 9.61 17.99
CA VAL A 169 11.19 9.22 16.75
C VAL A 169 10.38 9.71 15.56
N ARG A 170 9.10 9.43 15.51
CA ARG A 170 8.23 9.78 14.38
C ARG A 170 8.07 11.30 14.20
N GLN A 171 8.06 12.07 15.28
CA GLN A 171 7.95 13.53 15.28
C GLN A 171 9.31 14.26 15.37
N GLU A 172 10.40 13.52 15.34
CA GLU A 172 11.79 14.06 15.43
C GLU A 172 12.02 14.95 16.64
N GLU A 173 11.45 14.58 17.78
CA GLU A 173 11.56 15.35 19.01
C GLU A 173 12.76 14.93 19.89
N LYS A 174 13.22 15.88 20.72
CA LYS A 174 14.27 15.68 21.72
C LYS A 174 15.56 15.05 21.17
N GLY A 175 15.95 15.45 19.95
CA GLY A 175 17.18 15.00 19.29
C GLY A 175 17.09 13.61 18.64
N ARG A 176 15.90 13.00 18.59
CA ARG A 176 15.65 11.81 17.79
C ARG A 176 15.37 12.21 16.32
N VAL A 177 15.61 11.27 15.41
CA VAL A 177 15.28 11.40 13.99
C VAL A 177 14.40 10.25 13.54
N SER A 178 13.58 10.47 12.53
CA SER A 178 12.58 9.49 12.04
C SER A 178 13.19 8.18 11.50
N SER A 179 14.50 8.18 11.25
CA SER A 179 15.25 6.98 10.87
C SER A 179 15.86 6.19 12.04
N ASP A 180 15.74 6.67 13.28
CA ASP A 180 16.22 5.94 14.46
C ASP A 180 15.50 4.61 14.63
N ASN A 181 16.19 3.62 15.21
CA ASN A 181 15.55 2.34 15.50
C ASN A 181 14.53 2.49 16.63
N LEU A 182 13.38 1.84 16.46
CA LEU A 182 12.39 1.65 17.52
C LEU A 182 12.59 0.28 18.19
N SER A 183 12.53 0.26 19.52
CA SER A 183 12.60 -0.99 20.30
C SER A 183 11.41 -1.93 20.03
N THR A 184 10.28 -1.37 19.57
CA THR A 184 9.03 -2.07 19.25
C THR A 184 8.94 -2.50 17.78
N GLY A 185 9.91 -2.10 16.93
CA GLY A 185 9.91 -2.40 15.51
C GLY A 185 10.13 -3.89 15.21
N LYS A 186 9.35 -4.44 14.28
CA LYS A 186 9.43 -5.82 13.82
C LYS A 186 9.69 -5.88 12.32
N LYS A 187 10.84 -6.42 11.92
CA LYS A 187 11.23 -6.56 10.52
C LYS A 187 10.50 -7.73 9.86
N ILE A 188 9.88 -7.45 8.72
CA ILE A 188 9.11 -8.40 7.92
C ILE A 188 9.79 -8.54 6.56
N LYS A 189 10.65 -9.55 6.42
CA LYS A 189 11.28 -9.88 5.13
C LYS A 189 10.25 -10.49 4.18
N LEU A 190 10.26 -10.04 2.91
CA LEU A 190 9.32 -10.46 1.87
C LEU A 190 10.07 -11.06 0.68
N ALA A 191 9.53 -12.14 0.15
CA ALA A 191 9.97 -12.75 -1.12
C ALA A 191 8.97 -12.38 -2.23
N ALA A 192 9.44 -12.41 -3.48
CA ALA A 192 8.57 -12.25 -4.63
C ALA A 192 7.37 -13.21 -4.56
N GLY A 193 6.17 -12.70 -4.75
CA GLY A 193 4.93 -13.49 -4.65
C GLY A 193 4.32 -13.64 -3.26
N ASP A 194 4.96 -13.14 -2.20
CA ASP A 194 4.29 -12.97 -0.91
C ASP A 194 3.18 -11.90 -1.01
N LEU A 195 2.28 -11.89 -0.05
CA LEU A 195 1.35 -10.78 0.16
C LEU A 195 1.47 -10.31 1.61
N LEU A 196 1.90 -9.07 1.81
CA LEU A 196 1.80 -8.39 3.09
C LEU A 196 0.55 -7.50 3.08
N VAL A 197 -0.29 -7.65 4.09
CA VAL A 197 -1.46 -6.79 4.35
C VAL A 197 -1.23 -6.05 5.63
N PHE A 198 -1.36 -4.72 5.62
CA PHE A 198 -1.16 -3.92 6.83
C PHE A 198 -2.04 -2.65 6.79
N SER A 199 -2.40 -2.16 7.97
CA SER A 199 -3.14 -0.90 8.11
C SER A 199 -2.23 0.29 7.82
N ALA A 200 -2.72 1.26 7.05
CA ALA A 200 -2.05 2.54 6.81
C ALA A 200 -1.80 3.35 8.09
N ASP A 201 -2.66 3.12 9.10
CA ASP A 201 -2.59 3.83 10.39
C ASP A 201 -1.54 3.26 11.36
N MET A 202 -0.93 2.11 11.06
CA MET A 202 0.13 1.60 11.92
C MET A 202 1.46 2.32 11.67
N ILE A 203 2.31 2.37 12.69
CA ILE A 203 3.68 2.89 12.55
C ILE A 203 4.49 1.91 11.71
N HIS A 204 5.03 2.40 10.60
CA HIS A 204 5.79 1.57 9.69
C HIS A 204 6.92 2.34 8.98
N ARG A 205 7.87 1.59 8.41
CA ARG A 205 8.86 2.08 7.44
C ARG A 205 9.22 1.01 6.43
N GLY A 206 9.55 1.41 5.21
CA GLY A 206 10.12 0.51 4.20
C GLY A 206 11.60 0.33 4.41
N LEU A 207 12.12 -0.90 4.30
CA LEU A 207 13.55 -1.16 4.41
C LEU A 207 14.20 -1.12 3.03
N TYR A 208 15.23 -0.28 2.87
CA TYR A 208 15.99 -0.19 1.62
C TYR A 208 17.02 -1.31 1.51
N GLY A 209 17.20 -1.84 0.31
CA GLY A 209 18.16 -2.87 0.01
C GLY A 209 17.61 -3.96 -0.91
N LEU A 210 18.49 -4.84 -1.42
CA LEU A 210 18.20 -5.82 -2.47
C LEU A 210 17.58 -5.15 -3.71
N ASP A 211 16.85 -5.92 -4.54
CA ASP A 211 16.19 -5.42 -5.74
C ASP A 211 14.76 -4.95 -5.44
N ARG A 212 14.59 -4.11 -4.39
CA ARG A 212 13.30 -3.66 -3.91
C ARG A 212 12.46 -3.05 -5.02
N LEU A 213 11.37 -3.73 -5.35
CA LEU A 213 10.29 -3.22 -6.19
C LEU A 213 9.00 -3.90 -5.75
N ALA A 214 8.09 -3.14 -5.15
CA ALA A 214 6.84 -3.67 -4.63
C ALA A 214 5.66 -2.79 -5.02
N LEU A 215 4.59 -3.43 -5.48
CA LEU A 215 3.31 -2.79 -5.75
C LEU A 215 2.46 -2.83 -4.49
N ASP A 216 2.05 -1.67 -4.00
CA ASP A 216 1.03 -1.54 -2.96
C ASP A 216 -0.30 -1.15 -3.60
N ILE A 217 -1.36 -1.88 -3.26
CA ILE A 217 -2.74 -1.60 -3.63
C ILE A 217 -3.41 -1.05 -2.38
N LEU A 218 -3.95 0.16 -2.46
CA LEU A 218 -4.63 0.81 -1.34
C LEU A 218 -6.14 0.66 -1.51
N VAL A 219 -6.76 0.14 -0.46
CA VAL A 219 -8.22 -0.06 -0.39
C VAL A 219 -8.72 0.54 0.92
N PHE A 220 -9.84 1.22 0.87
CA PHE A 220 -10.45 1.83 2.05
C PHE A 220 -11.88 1.32 2.28
N ASP A 221 -12.35 1.50 3.52
CA ASP A 221 -13.74 1.25 3.89
C ASP A 221 -14.62 2.41 3.38
N SER A 222 -15.63 2.11 2.58
CA SER A 222 -16.53 3.12 2.01
C SER A 222 -17.33 3.92 3.03
N ALA A 223 -17.37 3.48 4.29
CA ALA A 223 -17.95 4.27 5.37
C ALA A 223 -17.05 5.44 5.81
N GLY A 224 -15.76 5.45 5.41
CA GLY A 224 -14.81 6.52 5.67
C GLY A 224 -14.84 7.60 4.58
N ASP A 225 -14.49 8.82 4.94
CA ASP A 225 -14.45 9.99 4.05
C ASP A 225 -13.10 10.09 3.32
N PHE A 226 -12.80 9.08 2.49
CA PHE A 226 -11.53 8.99 1.75
C PHE A 226 -11.66 9.19 0.25
N VAL A 227 -12.87 9.44 -0.23
CA VAL A 227 -13.12 9.53 -1.68
C VAL A 227 -12.39 10.71 -2.33
N ASP A 228 -12.16 11.79 -1.59
CA ASP A 228 -11.44 12.98 -2.06
C ASP A 228 -9.94 12.70 -2.32
N TYR A 229 -9.38 11.65 -1.73
CA TYR A 229 -7.99 11.21 -1.98
C TYR A 229 -7.85 10.36 -3.25
N VAL A 230 -8.96 10.04 -3.92
CA VAL A 230 -8.93 9.22 -5.14
C VAL A 230 -8.83 10.09 -6.37
N ASP A 231 -7.72 10.02 -7.08
CA ASP A 231 -7.55 10.63 -8.39
C ASP A 231 -8.42 9.90 -9.44
N ASP A 232 -9.14 10.66 -10.27
CA ASP A 232 -10.01 10.09 -11.30
C ASP A 232 -9.23 9.24 -12.33
N ASP A 233 -7.99 9.64 -12.67
CA ASP A 233 -7.15 8.88 -13.60
C ASP A 233 -6.69 7.52 -13.03
N CYS A 234 -6.77 7.33 -11.71
CA CYS A 234 -6.53 6.02 -11.09
C CYS A 234 -7.61 4.99 -11.38
N LEU A 235 -8.81 5.44 -11.74
CA LEU A 235 -9.96 4.56 -11.97
C LEU A 235 -10.00 4.03 -13.41
N PRO A 236 -10.62 2.87 -13.66
CA PRO A 236 -10.83 2.41 -15.02
C PRO A 236 -11.83 3.30 -15.77
N ASP A 237 -11.54 3.61 -17.02
CA ASP A 237 -12.52 4.21 -17.91
C ASP A 237 -13.75 3.30 -18.03
N ILE A 238 -14.93 3.86 -18.31
CA ILE A 238 -16.19 3.10 -18.50
C ILE A 238 -15.99 2.00 -19.55
N SER A 239 -15.23 2.28 -20.62
CA SER A 239 -14.93 1.30 -21.68
C SER A 239 -14.03 0.14 -21.25
N MET A 240 -13.41 0.23 -20.06
CA MET A 240 -12.61 -0.84 -19.47
C MET A 240 -13.42 -1.77 -18.58
N LEU A 241 -14.54 -1.30 -18.02
CA LEU A 241 -15.30 -2.07 -17.02
C LEU A 241 -15.74 -3.44 -17.54
N ASP A 242 -16.17 -3.52 -18.81
CA ASP A 242 -16.56 -4.79 -19.45
C ASP A 242 -15.38 -5.74 -19.71
N LYS A 243 -14.14 -5.30 -19.55
CA LYS A 243 -12.91 -6.07 -19.73
C LYS A 243 -12.26 -6.46 -18.41
N ILE A 244 -12.82 -6.00 -17.31
CA ILE A 244 -12.37 -6.30 -15.95
C ILE A 244 -13.28 -7.41 -15.40
N ASP A 245 -12.70 -8.56 -15.07
CA ASP A 245 -13.45 -9.74 -14.62
C ASP A 245 -14.30 -9.47 -13.37
N ASN A 246 -13.83 -8.57 -12.49
CA ASN A 246 -14.55 -8.18 -11.28
C ASN A 246 -14.36 -6.67 -10.99
N PRO A 247 -15.16 -5.80 -11.60
CA PRO A 247 -14.99 -4.35 -11.47
C PRO A 247 -15.57 -3.76 -10.17
N THR A 248 -16.18 -4.57 -9.29
CA THR A 248 -16.94 -4.10 -8.12
C THR A 248 -16.14 -3.11 -7.25
N LEU A 249 -14.85 -3.38 -7.00
CA LEU A 249 -14.00 -2.52 -6.18
C LEU A 249 -13.91 -1.09 -6.73
N PHE A 250 -13.78 -0.96 -8.05
CA PHE A 250 -13.70 0.34 -8.73
C PHE A 250 -15.05 1.01 -8.86
N ILE A 251 -16.11 0.22 -9.13
CA ILE A 251 -17.50 0.73 -9.20
C ILE A 251 -17.91 1.33 -7.85
N ASN A 252 -17.53 0.70 -6.74
CA ASN A 252 -17.80 1.26 -5.41
C ASN A 252 -17.19 2.66 -5.27
N THR A 253 -15.93 2.84 -5.66
CA THR A 253 -15.26 4.16 -5.63
C THR A 253 -15.93 5.16 -6.55
N MET A 254 -16.26 4.78 -7.79
CA MET A 254 -16.96 5.65 -8.73
C MET A 254 -18.31 6.13 -8.19
N ASN A 255 -19.06 5.22 -7.53
CA ASN A 255 -20.35 5.55 -6.91
C ASN A 255 -20.16 6.54 -5.75
N LEU A 256 -19.15 6.37 -4.91
CA LEU A 256 -18.84 7.32 -3.85
C LEU A 256 -18.51 8.71 -4.42
N LYS A 257 -17.64 8.78 -5.43
CA LYS A 257 -17.29 10.05 -6.09
C LYS A 257 -18.49 10.74 -6.76
N SER A 258 -19.47 9.99 -7.22
CA SER A 258 -20.69 10.58 -7.82
C SER A 258 -21.68 11.16 -6.78
N GLN A 259 -21.46 10.88 -5.49
CA GLN A 259 -22.31 11.33 -4.38
C GLN A 259 -21.65 12.46 -3.56
N ALA A 260 -20.34 12.65 -3.70
CA ALA A 260 -19.56 13.72 -3.10
C ALA A 260 -19.64 15.00 -3.96
#